data_115c40093ed055bae67440218777887f
#
_entry.id   115c40093ed055bae67440218777887f
#
_cell.length_a   1.000
_cell.length_b   1.000
_cell.length_c   1.000
_cell.angle_alpha   90.00
_cell.angle_beta   90.00
_cell.angle_gamma   90.00
#
_symmetry.space_group_name_H-M   'P 1'
#
loop_
_entity.id
_entity.type
_entity.pdbx_description
1 polymer ?
#
loop_
_entity_poly.entity_id
_entity_poly.type
_entity_poly.pdbx_seq_one_letter_code
_entity_poly.pdbx_strand_id
1 'polypeptide(L)'
;MNLEGRNVMVFILESMSAEHSAYLKPELYGNGTQPGYTPFLDSLMRQSLCFGQMYANGTRSIQAMPAVLGSIPSFKQPFVLMPQSLGKSRQLPQILRDKGYRTAFFCGSERGSMGFGAYARSAGIERLLSREDYEAVHGTGDFDGYWGIWDEPFLQFTGEELSKMQEPFFATLFTLSSHHPFVVPEQYRNVLPEGTTKIHKPAAYEDLAFRNFYRRFEHEEWFQRTIFVFVADHVSSEKMAEETRSYPGNYHIVGFIHTPDGALAPQFLAQTVQQIDIMPTLLGLLGNREPYFAFGRDILNEPDREPWAVMYDSEFRVVTDEALFSFDEERMTGATFRNGTSDREQTASVENRLKALIQQYYGHVEAKNYTVEDNL
;
A
#
# COMPACT_ATOMS: atom_id res chain seq x y z
N MET A 1 -14.44 -14.81 -8.76
CA MET A 1 -15.26 -13.95 -7.87
C MET A 1 -15.45 -12.63 -8.58
N ASN A 2 -16.64 -12.05 -8.59
CA ASN A 2 -16.89 -10.75 -9.25
C ASN A 2 -17.52 -9.80 -8.23
N LEU A 3 -16.81 -8.71 -7.89
CA LEU A 3 -17.24 -7.65 -7.00
C LEU A 3 -17.53 -6.34 -7.77
N GLU A 4 -17.92 -6.45 -9.03
CA GLU A 4 -18.24 -5.35 -9.94
C GLU A 4 -19.28 -4.40 -9.33
N GLY A 5 -19.09 -3.10 -9.53
CA GLY A 5 -19.99 -2.04 -9.03
C GLY A 5 -19.90 -1.74 -7.54
N ARG A 6 -18.96 -2.36 -6.79
CA ARG A 6 -18.68 -1.99 -5.41
C ARG A 6 -17.79 -0.77 -5.34
N ASN A 7 -17.94 -0.01 -4.26
CA ASN A 7 -16.99 1.04 -3.93
C ASN A 7 -15.62 0.45 -3.61
N VAL A 8 -14.58 1.23 -3.83
CA VAL A 8 -13.20 0.88 -3.48
C VAL A 8 -12.60 2.01 -2.64
N MET A 9 -12.05 1.66 -1.48
CA MET A 9 -11.30 2.57 -0.62
C MET A 9 -9.91 1.98 -0.36
N VAL A 10 -8.87 2.69 -0.80
CA VAL A 10 -7.47 2.31 -0.58
C VAL A 10 -6.88 3.20 0.52
N PHE A 11 -6.50 2.59 1.62
CA PHE A 11 -5.72 3.24 2.68
C PHE A 11 -4.24 2.93 2.46
N ILE A 12 -3.45 3.96 2.19
CA ILE A 12 -1.99 3.87 2.17
C ILE A 12 -1.51 4.32 3.54
N LEU A 13 -0.96 3.36 4.31
CA LEU A 13 -0.61 3.54 5.72
C LEU A 13 0.84 4.01 5.84
N GLU A 14 1.05 5.18 6.41
CA GLU A 14 2.40 5.73 6.65
C GLU A 14 3.19 4.83 7.60
N SER A 15 4.34 4.34 7.14
CA SER A 15 5.34 3.61 7.96
C SER A 15 4.82 2.38 8.72
N MET A 16 3.76 1.72 8.23
CA MET A 16 3.15 0.57 8.93
C MET A 16 3.87 -0.73 8.60
N SER A 17 4.95 -1.00 9.35
CA SER A 17 5.74 -2.24 9.25
C SER A 17 4.94 -3.46 9.73
N ALA A 18 5.17 -4.61 9.12
CA ALA A 18 4.56 -5.87 9.57
C ALA A 18 4.91 -6.22 11.02
N GLU A 19 6.06 -5.77 11.53
CA GLU A 19 6.48 -6.01 12.92
C GLU A 19 5.59 -5.34 13.99
N HIS A 20 4.71 -4.38 13.63
CA HIS A 20 3.77 -3.77 14.56
C HIS A 20 2.56 -4.67 14.84
N SER A 21 2.30 -5.66 13.99
CA SER A 21 1.17 -6.58 14.04
C SER A 21 1.53 -7.89 14.72
N ALA A 22 0.82 -8.25 15.80
CA ALA A 22 0.93 -9.57 16.42
C ALA A 22 0.33 -10.69 15.56
N TYR A 23 -0.53 -10.37 14.62
CA TYR A 23 -1.07 -11.35 13.68
C TYR A 23 -0.07 -11.74 12.58
N LEU A 24 0.69 -10.77 12.06
CA LEU A 24 1.70 -11.01 11.03
C LEU A 24 3.03 -11.53 11.61
N LYS A 25 3.37 -11.10 12.83
CA LYS A 25 4.63 -11.41 13.53
C LYS A 25 4.38 -11.94 14.95
N PRO A 26 3.65 -13.06 15.09
CA PRO A 26 3.30 -13.59 16.42
C PRO A 26 4.53 -13.93 17.26
N GLU A 27 5.67 -14.28 16.66
CA GLU A 27 6.92 -14.57 17.33
C GLU A 27 7.47 -13.39 18.13
N LEU A 28 7.17 -12.15 17.72
CA LEU A 28 7.59 -10.95 18.44
C LEU A 28 6.69 -10.63 19.65
N TYR A 29 5.53 -11.29 19.74
CA TYR A 29 4.48 -11.01 20.75
C TYR A 29 4.10 -12.27 21.53
N GLY A 30 5.09 -13.08 21.85
CA GLY A 30 4.91 -14.28 22.68
C GLY A 30 3.96 -15.31 22.05
N ASN A 31 3.97 -15.43 20.73
CA ASN A 31 3.12 -16.33 19.96
C ASN A 31 1.63 -16.17 20.28
N GLY A 32 1.18 -14.91 20.32
CA GLY A 32 -0.23 -14.55 20.51
C GLY A 32 -0.65 -14.34 21.96
N THR A 33 0.28 -14.35 22.93
CA THR A 33 0.01 -14.06 24.34
C THR A 33 0.02 -12.56 24.65
N GLN A 34 0.63 -11.76 23.78
CA GLN A 34 0.69 -10.30 23.90
C GLN A 34 0.04 -9.64 22.67
N PRO A 35 -0.72 -8.55 22.85
CA PRO A 35 -1.17 -7.75 21.70
C PRO A 35 0.02 -7.03 21.07
N GLY A 36 -0.03 -6.87 19.74
CA GLY A 36 0.85 -5.94 19.04
C GLY A 36 0.44 -4.49 19.24
N TYR A 37 0.93 -3.63 18.40
CA TYR A 37 0.56 -2.20 18.44
C TYR A 37 -0.66 -1.90 17.57
N THR A 38 -1.15 -2.89 16.80
CA THR A 38 -2.26 -2.75 15.87
C THR A 38 -3.39 -3.78 16.10
N PRO A 39 -3.94 -3.88 17.33
CA PRO A 39 -4.90 -4.93 17.69
C PRO A 39 -6.21 -4.86 16.89
N PHE A 40 -6.66 -3.67 16.49
CA PHE A 40 -7.86 -3.51 15.67
C PHE A 40 -7.59 -3.97 14.23
N LEU A 41 -6.51 -3.51 13.60
CA LEU A 41 -6.11 -3.95 12.26
C LEU A 41 -5.83 -5.47 12.24
N ASP A 42 -5.23 -6.02 13.29
CA ASP A 42 -5.06 -7.47 13.46
C ASP A 42 -6.40 -8.21 13.45
N SER A 43 -7.43 -7.64 14.09
CA SER A 43 -8.79 -8.22 14.09
C SER A 43 -9.44 -8.16 12.71
N LEU A 44 -9.21 -7.10 11.95
CA LEU A 44 -9.66 -6.99 10.55
C LEU A 44 -8.93 -7.97 9.64
N MET A 45 -7.61 -8.09 9.77
CA MET A 45 -6.81 -9.03 8.97
C MET A 45 -7.28 -10.47 9.11
N ARG A 46 -7.73 -10.89 10.31
CA ARG A 46 -8.33 -12.22 10.53
C ARG A 46 -9.63 -12.46 9.77
N GLN A 47 -10.32 -11.40 9.38
CA GLN A 47 -11.58 -11.40 8.65
C GLN A 47 -11.41 -10.99 7.18
N SER A 48 -10.18 -10.96 6.68
CA SER A 48 -9.82 -10.38 5.39
C SER A 48 -9.01 -11.35 4.52
N LEU A 49 -8.86 -11.01 3.25
CA LEU A 49 -7.77 -11.54 2.44
C LEU A 49 -6.47 -10.87 2.89
N CYS A 50 -5.72 -11.53 3.75
CA CYS A 50 -4.50 -11.02 4.36
C CYS A 50 -3.26 -11.53 3.64
N PHE A 51 -2.30 -10.65 3.37
CA PHE A 51 -1.03 -10.97 2.73
C PHE A 51 0.05 -11.15 3.80
N GLY A 52 0.40 -12.40 4.11
CA GLY A 52 1.39 -12.74 5.13
C GLY A 52 2.82 -12.30 4.79
N GLN A 53 3.12 -12.14 3.50
CA GLN A 53 4.43 -11.75 2.97
C GLN A 53 4.27 -10.59 1.97
N MET A 54 3.78 -9.44 2.47
CA MET A 54 3.63 -8.22 1.67
C MET A 54 4.89 -7.36 1.73
N TYR A 55 5.43 -6.98 0.56
CA TYR A 55 6.63 -6.17 0.47
C TYR A 55 6.38 -4.82 -0.23
N ALA A 56 6.96 -3.77 0.32
CA ALA A 56 7.02 -2.46 -0.33
C ALA A 56 7.99 -2.49 -1.53
N ASN A 57 7.66 -1.75 -2.58
CA ASN A 57 8.56 -1.58 -3.73
C ASN A 57 9.54 -0.41 -3.55
N GLY A 58 9.54 0.22 -2.38
CA GLY A 58 10.41 1.33 -2.03
C GLY A 58 10.50 1.58 -0.53
N THR A 59 11.29 2.59 -0.15
CA THR A 59 11.54 2.96 1.26
C THR A 59 11.09 4.38 1.58
N ARG A 60 10.36 5.03 0.68
CA ARG A 60 9.87 6.41 0.81
C ARG A 60 8.41 6.52 0.41
N SER A 61 7.65 7.33 1.13
CA SER A 61 6.22 7.55 0.92
C SER A 61 5.86 7.93 -0.53
N ILE A 62 6.70 8.74 -1.19
CA ILE A 62 6.51 9.16 -2.58
C ILE A 62 6.52 8.00 -3.60
N GLN A 63 7.05 6.83 -3.23
CA GLN A 63 7.15 5.65 -4.11
C GLN A 63 5.87 4.79 -4.06
N ALA A 64 5.04 4.94 -3.02
CA ALA A 64 3.89 4.07 -2.80
C ALA A 64 2.73 4.33 -3.78
N MET A 65 2.38 5.59 -4.06
CA MET A 65 1.24 5.88 -4.93
C MET A 65 1.39 5.29 -6.34
N PRO A 66 2.55 5.44 -7.05
CA PRO A 66 2.74 4.78 -8.34
C PRO A 66 2.67 3.26 -8.26
N ALA A 67 3.23 2.68 -7.20
CA ALA A 67 3.21 1.23 -7.01
C ALA A 67 1.79 0.71 -6.80
N VAL A 68 1.02 1.32 -5.92
CA VAL A 68 -0.33 0.88 -5.54
C VAL A 68 -1.37 1.21 -6.60
N LEU A 69 -1.36 2.45 -7.13
CA LEU A 69 -2.41 2.95 -8.04
C LEU A 69 -2.10 2.70 -9.51
N GLY A 70 -0.83 2.57 -9.86
CA GLY A 70 -0.38 2.43 -11.24
C GLY A 70 0.33 1.12 -11.55
N SER A 71 0.57 0.27 -10.54
CA SER A 71 1.42 -0.93 -10.68
C SER A 71 2.80 -0.61 -11.26
N ILE A 72 3.35 0.57 -10.95
CA ILE A 72 4.65 1.07 -11.45
C ILE A 72 5.63 1.15 -10.28
N PRO A 73 6.67 0.30 -10.25
CA PRO A 73 7.69 0.36 -9.20
C PRO A 73 8.58 1.59 -9.36
N SER A 74 9.32 1.93 -8.31
CA SER A 74 10.39 2.92 -8.34
C SER A 74 11.72 2.22 -8.08
N PHE A 75 12.66 2.34 -9.02
CA PHE A 75 14.00 1.80 -8.82
C PHE A 75 14.99 2.91 -8.44
N LYS A 76 16.07 3.13 -9.14
CA LYS A 76 17.15 4.10 -8.80
C LYS A 76 16.66 5.49 -8.38
N GLN A 77 15.55 5.95 -8.95
CA GLN A 77 14.90 7.21 -8.59
C GLN A 77 13.40 6.97 -8.34
N PRO A 78 12.77 7.71 -7.40
CA PRO A 78 11.33 7.69 -7.27
C PRO A 78 10.65 8.09 -8.59
N PHE A 79 9.76 7.24 -9.08
CA PHE A 79 9.06 7.45 -10.36
C PHE A 79 8.41 8.84 -10.46
N VAL A 80 7.75 9.29 -9.40
CA VAL A 80 7.06 10.61 -9.35
C VAL A 80 8.00 11.78 -9.59
N LEU A 81 9.28 11.66 -9.23
CA LEU A 81 10.28 12.73 -9.40
C LEU A 81 10.90 12.74 -10.80
N MET A 82 10.64 11.74 -11.61
CA MET A 82 11.17 11.69 -12.97
C MET A 82 10.25 12.47 -13.92
N PRO A 83 10.79 13.30 -14.84
CA PRO A 83 9.99 13.96 -15.88
C PRO A 83 9.16 12.98 -16.72
N GLN A 84 9.61 11.74 -16.82
CA GLN A 84 8.95 10.66 -17.54
C GLN A 84 7.63 10.22 -16.89
N SER A 85 7.42 10.48 -15.59
CA SER A 85 6.16 10.21 -14.91
C SER A 85 4.97 10.99 -15.45
N LEU A 86 5.24 12.08 -16.19
CA LEU A 86 4.21 12.88 -16.88
C LEU A 86 3.82 12.29 -18.26
N GLY A 87 4.34 11.12 -18.60
CA GLY A 87 3.97 10.40 -19.82
C GLY A 87 2.53 9.87 -19.81
N LYS A 88 2.13 9.25 -20.93
CA LYS A 88 0.82 8.61 -21.02
C LYS A 88 0.72 7.50 -19.97
N SER A 89 -0.31 7.53 -19.15
CA SER A 89 -0.62 6.45 -18.21
C SER A 89 -2.13 6.25 -18.10
N ARG A 90 -2.55 5.00 -17.86
CA ARG A 90 -3.93 4.66 -17.55
C ARG A 90 -3.92 3.79 -16.30
N GLN A 91 -3.98 4.44 -15.16
CA GLN A 91 -3.86 3.83 -13.85
C GLN A 91 -5.23 3.46 -13.28
N LEU A 92 -5.26 2.76 -12.14
CA LEU A 92 -6.49 2.28 -11.51
C LEU A 92 -7.60 3.34 -11.38
N PRO A 93 -7.33 4.57 -10.88
CA PRO A 93 -8.39 5.58 -10.79
C PRO A 93 -8.98 5.96 -12.15
N GLN A 94 -8.12 6.09 -13.18
CA GLN A 94 -8.57 6.40 -14.54
C GLN A 94 -9.42 5.27 -15.12
N ILE A 95 -8.98 4.01 -14.96
CA ILE A 95 -9.71 2.82 -15.46
C ILE A 95 -11.10 2.76 -14.82
N LEU A 96 -11.19 3.00 -13.50
CA LEU A 96 -12.46 2.97 -12.80
C LEU A 96 -13.35 4.16 -13.14
N ARG A 97 -12.77 5.36 -13.32
CA ARG A 97 -13.51 6.54 -13.80
C ARG A 97 -14.14 6.31 -15.16
N ASP A 98 -13.41 5.67 -16.09
CA ASP A 98 -13.94 5.31 -17.41
C ASP A 98 -15.12 4.32 -17.31
N LYS A 99 -15.22 3.59 -16.20
CA LYS A 99 -16.34 2.70 -15.84
C LYS A 99 -17.44 3.37 -15.01
N GLY A 100 -17.39 4.70 -14.85
CA GLY A 100 -18.43 5.49 -14.18
C GLY A 100 -18.20 5.70 -12.68
N TYR A 101 -17.07 5.29 -12.12
CA TYR A 101 -16.73 5.59 -10.71
C TYR A 101 -16.43 7.07 -10.53
N ARG A 102 -16.89 7.63 -9.40
CA ARG A 102 -16.38 8.91 -8.91
C ARG A 102 -15.07 8.68 -8.19
N THR A 103 -14.07 9.56 -8.39
CA THR A 103 -12.74 9.34 -7.85
C THR A 103 -12.30 10.46 -6.92
N ALA A 104 -11.73 10.10 -5.75
CA ALA A 104 -11.24 11.04 -4.76
C ALA A 104 -9.91 10.61 -4.15
N PHE A 105 -9.07 11.59 -3.78
CA PHE A 105 -7.85 11.41 -3.01
C PHE A 105 -7.91 12.29 -1.76
N PHE A 106 -7.60 11.69 -0.63
CA PHE A 106 -7.59 12.31 0.69
C PHE A 106 -6.19 12.28 1.28
N CYS A 107 -5.68 13.41 1.72
CA CYS A 107 -4.42 13.50 2.45
C CYS A 107 -4.46 14.72 3.35
N GLY A 108 -4.29 14.52 4.66
CA GLY A 108 -4.36 15.58 5.67
C GLY A 108 -3.25 16.63 5.61
N SER A 109 -2.29 16.49 4.69
CA SER A 109 -1.24 17.48 4.44
C SER A 109 -1.71 18.61 3.53
N GLU A 110 -0.88 19.63 3.37
CA GLU A 110 -1.09 20.67 2.36
C GLU A 110 -1.21 20.05 0.96
N ARG A 111 -2.06 20.62 0.12
CA ARG A 111 -2.41 20.11 -1.21
C ARG A 111 -1.20 19.85 -2.12
N GLY A 112 -0.15 20.63 -1.97
CA GLY A 112 1.10 20.52 -2.74
C GLY A 112 2.14 19.57 -2.13
N SER A 113 1.88 19.02 -0.94
CA SER A 113 2.85 18.20 -0.20
C SER A 113 3.28 16.98 -1.02
N MET A 114 4.59 16.75 -1.09
CA MET A 114 5.25 15.60 -1.73
C MET A 114 4.82 15.32 -3.18
N GLY A 115 4.12 16.26 -3.85
CA GLY A 115 3.59 16.07 -5.19
C GLY A 115 2.41 15.09 -5.28
N PHE A 116 1.85 14.64 -4.16
CA PHE A 116 0.75 13.67 -4.12
C PHE A 116 -0.46 14.14 -4.89
N GLY A 117 -0.88 15.41 -4.71
CA GLY A 117 -2.01 15.97 -5.43
C GLY A 117 -1.81 16.03 -6.95
N ALA A 118 -0.60 16.37 -7.40
CA ALA A 118 -0.27 16.37 -8.82
C ALA A 118 -0.30 14.96 -9.41
N TYR A 119 0.31 13.99 -8.70
CA TYR A 119 0.30 12.61 -9.11
C TYR A 119 -1.13 12.01 -9.14
N ALA A 120 -1.92 12.26 -8.11
CA ALA A 120 -3.31 11.80 -8.05
C ALA A 120 -4.13 12.29 -9.26
N ARG A 121 -3.97 13.56 -9.65
CA ARG A 121 -4.62 14.11 -10.85
C ARG A 121 -4.16 13.41 -12.13
N SER A 122 -2.86 13.18 -12.28
CA SER A 122 -2.32 12.46 -13.46
C SER A 122 -2.78 11.01 -13.52
N ALA A 123 -3.04 10.39 -12.35
CA ALA A 123 -3.60 9.03 -12.25
C ALA A 123 -5.11 8.97 -12.53
N GLY A 124 -5.80 10.10 -12.73
CA GLY A 124 -7.21 10.16 -13.08
C GLY A 124 -8.17 10.50 -11.93
N ILE A 125 -7.65 10.97 -10.79
CA ILE A 125 -8.49 11.36 -9.64
C ILE A 125 -9.10 12.75 -9.87
N GLU A 126 -10.42 12.86 -9.67
CA GLU A 126 -11.22 14.06 -9.92
C GLU A 126 -11.18 15.04 -8.73
N ARG A 127 -11.34 14.52 -7.51
CA ARG A 127 -11.41 15.34 -6.29
C ARG A 127 -10.17 15.13 -5.42
N LEU A 128 -9.56 16.23 -5.00
CA LEU A 128 -8.47 16.23 -4.02
C LEU A 128 -8.97 16.92 -2.76
N LEU A 129 -8.96 16.21 -1.64
CA LEU A 129 -9.33 16.73 -0.33
C LEU A 129 -8.09 16.69 0.58
N SER A 130 -7.70 17.85 1.05
CA SER A 130 -6.43 18.12 1.73
C SER A 130 -6.67 18.82 3.06
N ARG A 131 -5.61 19.22 3.73
CA ARG A 131 -5.66 20.00 4.95
C ARG A 131 -6.54 21.24 4.79
N GLU A 132 -6.41 21.95 3.67
CA GLU A 132 -7.17 23.19 3.41
C GLU A 132 -8.69 22.92 3.35
N ASP A 133 -9.10 21.78 2.79
CA ASP A 133 -10.51 21.40 2.73
C ASP A 133 -11.04 21.01 4.12
N TYR A 134 -10.23 20.30 4.92
CA TYR A 134 -10.54 19.97 6.30
C TYR A 134 -10.70 21.24 7.15
N GLU A 135 -9.69 22.12 7.13
CA GLU A 135 -9.65 23.34 7.95
C GLU A 135 -10.79 24.31 7.59
N ALA A 136 -11.27 24.33 6.35
CA ALA A 136 -12.41 25.14 5.94
C ALA A 136 -13.71 24.73 6.64
N VAL A 137 -13.83 23.48 7.11
CA VAL A 137 -15.03 22.95 7.79
C VAL A 137 -14.84 22.87 9.29
N HIS A 138 -13.66 22.40 9.76
CA HIS A 138 -13.40 22.04 11.15
C HIS A 138 -12.45 23.00 11.87
N GLY A 139 -11.84 23.97 11.14
CA GLY A 139 -10.82 24.86 11.70
C GLY A 139 -9.45 24.20 11.79
N THR A 140 -8.50 24.92 12.41
CA THR A 140 -7.06 24.57 12.42
C THR A 140 -6.59 23.79 13.65
N GLY A 141 -7.52 23.42 14.55
CA GLY A 141 -7.19 22.83 15.85
C GLY A 141 -6.57 21.43 15.80
N ASP A 142 -6.79 20.71 14.72
CA ASP A 142 -6.35 19.33 14.56
C ASP A 142 -5.05 19.18 13.74
N PHE A 143 -4.34 20.29 13.48
CA PHE A 143 -3.01 20.25 12.88
C PHE A 143 -1.97 19.72 13.84
N ASP A 144 -1.18 18.74 13.42
CA ASP A 144 -0.16 18.06 14.24
C ASP A 144 1.07 18.93 14.59
N GLY A 145 1.17 20.10 13.95
CA GLY A 145 2.31 21.02 14.10
C GLY A 145 3.49 20.72 13.16
N TYR A 146 3.41 19.69 12.34
CA TYR A 146 4.53 19.21 11.51
C TYR A 146 4.15 19.01 10.05
N TRP A 147 3.22 18.10 9.79
CA TRP A 147 2.93 17.71 8.41
C TRP A 147 1.45 17.89 8.02
N GLY A 148 0.51 17.55 8.89
CA GLY A 148 -0.90 17.61 8.51
C GLY A 148 -1.89 17.49 9.66
N ILE A 149 -3.11 17.21 9.30
CA ILE A 149 -4.20 16.92 10.24
C ILE A 149 -3.97 15.53 10.84
N TRP A 150 -4.19 15.38 12.15
CA TRP A 150 -4.18 14.09 12.81
C TRP A 150 -5.08 13.06 12.10
N ASP A 151 -4.63 11.83 11.98
CA ASP A 151 -5.35 10.80 11.21
C ASP A 151 -6.75 10.51 11.74
N GLU A 152 -6.98 10.51 13.06
CA GLU A 152 -8.30 10.25 13.61
C GLU A 152 -9.36 11.28 13.11
N PRO A 153 -9.22 12.58 13.32
CA PRO A 153 -10.18 13.56 12.80
C PRO A 153 -10.23 13.58 11.28
N PHE A 154 -9.10 13.34 10.59
CA PHE A 154 -9.09 13.33 9.13
C PHE A 154 -9.80 12.10 8.54
N LEU A 155 -9.73 10.94 9.17
CA LEU A 155 -10.51 9.76 8.82
C LEU A 155 -12.02 9.99 9.02
N GLN A 156 -12.42 10.70 10.11
CA GLN A 156 -13.81 11.07 10.33
C GLN A 156 -14.34 11.98 9.21
N PHE A 157 -13.58 13.02 8.86
CA PHE A 157 -13.87 13.90 7.72
C PHE A 157 -13.96 13.12 6.40
N THR A 158 -13.04 12.19 6.18
CA THR A 158 -13.06 11.34 4.98
C THR A 158 -14.35 10.53 4.89
N GLY A 159 -14.78 9.88 5.98
CA GLY A 159 -16.04 9.13 6.00
C GLY A 159 -17.26 10.03 5.73
N GLU A 160 -17.29 11.25 6.28
CA GLU A 160 -18.34 12.23 6.00
C GLU A 160 -18.39 12.66 4.52
N GLU A 161 -17.23 12.80 3.88
CA GLU A 161 -17.15 13.11 2.45
C GLU A 161 -17.52 11.92 1.57
N LEU A 162 -17.13 10.69 1.96
CA LEU A 162 -17.54 9.46 1.27
C LEU A 162 -19.06 9.26 1.33
N SER A 163 -19.70 9.55 2.47
CA SER A 163 -21.16 9.47 2.63
C SER A 163 -21.93 10.41 1.68
N LYS A 164 -21.27 11.44 1.14
CA LYS A 164 -21.84 12.38 0.17
C LYS A 164 -21.51 12.04 -1.28
N MET A 165 -20.60 11.07 -1.52
CA MET A 165 -20.19 10.71 -2.86
C MET A 165 -21.24 9.84 -3.56
N GLN A 166 -21.38 10.05 -4.87
CA GLN A 166 -22.18 9.17 -5.71
C GLN A 166 -21.43 7.82 -5.88
N GLU A 167 -22.14 6.73 -5.62
CA GLU A 167 -21.65 5.37 -5.87
C GLU A 167 -21.82 4.94 -7.34
N PRO A 168 -20.97 4.05 -7.88
CA PRO A 168 -19.77 3.58 -7.21
C PRO A 168 -18.67 4.63 -7.16
N PHE A 169 -17.85 4.61 -6.10
CA PHE A 169 -16.69 5.48 -5.99
C PHE A 169 -15.39 4.67 -5.82
N PHE A 170 -14.30 5.31 -6.23
CA PHE A 170 -12.93 4.92 -5.90
C PHE A 170 -12.31 6.05 -5.07
N ALA A 171 -11.82 5.72 -3.90
CA ALA A 171 -11.13 6.69 -3.06
C ALA A 171 -9.80 6.15 -2.56
N THR A 172 -8.83 7.04 -2.35
CA THR A 172 -7.56 6.73 -1.72
C THR A 172 -7.31 7.73 -0.60
N LEU A 173 -6.87 7.27 0.56
CA LEU A 173 -6.40 8.10 1.66
C LEU A 173 -4.97 7.72 2.00
N PHE A 174 -4.12 8.72 2.21
CA PHE A 174 -2.77 8.56 2.72
C PHE A 174 -2.74 9.05 4.17
N THR A 175 -2.36 8.17 5.14
CA THR A 175 -2.22 8.53 6.55
C THR A 175 -0.91 9.25 6.83
N LEU A 176 -0.83 10.02 7.92
CA LEU A 176 0.33 10.89 8.20
C LEU A 176 0.89 10.76 9.61
N SER A 177 0.06 10.36 10.59
CA SER A 177 0.40 10.51 12.01
C SER A 177 1.53 9.60 12.50
N SER A 178 1.86 8.57 11.73
CA SER A 178 2.98 7.66 12.02
C SER A 178 4.32 8.16 11.47
N HIS A 179 4.35 9.35 10.82
CA HIS A 179 5.57 9.95 10.31
C HIS A 179 6.41 10.57 11.45
N HIS A 180 7.72 10.73 11.20
CA HIS A 180 8.60 11.53 12.08
C HIS A 180 7.98 12.94 12.35
N PRO A 181 7.98 13.47 13.56
CA PRO A 181 8.79 13.10 14.74
C PRO A 181 8.17 12.08 15.69
N PHE A 182 7.19 11.28 15.27
CA PHE A 182 6.58 10.20 16.05
C PHE A 182 5.81 10.70 17.28
N VAL A 183 4.99 11.71 17.08
CA VAL A 183 4.13 12.29 18.13
C VAL A 183 2.69 11.82 17.96
N VAL A 184 1.90 11.97 19.02
CA VAL A 184 0.46 11.70 19.03
C VAL A 184 -0.29 12.86 19.68
N PRO A 185 -1.60 13.04 19.45
CA PRO A 185 -2.38 14.05 20.15
C PRO A 185 -2.25 13.93 21.67
N GLU A 186 -2.22 15.07 22.37
CA GLU A 186 -1.97 15.14 23.81
C GLU A 186 -2.89 14.21 24.62
N GLN A 187 -4.17 14.12 24.24
CA GLN A 187 -5.14 13.26 24.93
C GLN A 187 -4.79 11.78 24.90
N TYR A 188 -4.01 11.34 23.92
CA TYR A 188 -3.62 9.94 23.75
C TYR A 188 -2.23 9.62 24.29
N ARG A 189 -1.45 10.63 24.69
CA ARG A 189 -0.06 10.47 25.11
C ARG A 189 0.12 9.44 26.23
N ASN A 190 -0.80 9.46 27.21
CA ASN A 190 -0.75 8.57 28.40
C ASN A 190 -1.73 7.39 28.30
N VAL A 191 -2.45 7.22 27.19
CA VAL A 191 -3.45 6.16 26.99
C VAL A 191 -2.90 5.05 26.11
N LEU A 192 -2.13 5.42 25.10
CA LEU A 192 -1.54 4.47 24.17
C LEU A 192 -0.28 3.82 24.73
N PRO A 193 0.05 2.58 24.31
CA PRO A 193 1.25 1.89 24.76
C PRO A 193 2.52 2.64 24.34
N GLU A 194 3.49 2.73 25.25
CA GLU A 194 4.77 3.40 24.98
C GLU A 194 5.62 2.61 23.97
N GLY A 195 5.65 1.29 24.14
CA GLY A 195 6.46 0.42 23.30
C GLY A 195 7.97 0.54 23.55
N THR A 196 8.77 0.02 22.65
CA THR A 196 10.24 -0.02 22.72
C THR A 196 10.93 0.89 21.71
N THR A 197 10.19 1.41 20.72
CA THR A 197 10.66 2.37 19.72
C THR A 197 9.66 3.53 19.59
N LYS A 198 10.08 4.64 19.02
CA LYS A 198 9.26 5.86 18.94
C LYS A 198 8.00 5.67 18.08
N ILE A 199 8.05 4.81 17.06
CA ILE A 199 6.92 4.56 16.15
C ILE A 199 5.76 3.80 16.84
N HIS A 200 6.00 3.05 17.90
CA HIS A 200 4.98 2.17 18.48
C HIS A 200 3.73 2.91 18.93
N LYS A 201 3.89 4.06 19.58
CA LYS A 201 2.76 4.88 20.01
C LYS A 201 1.98 5.48 18.84
N PRO A 202 2.60 6.09 17.81
CA PRO A 202 1.92 6.48 16.58
C PRO A 202 1.23 5.34 15.83
N ALA A 203 1.84 4.16 15.74
CA ALA A 203 1.19 3.00 15.14
C ALA A 203 -0.08 2.58 15.91
N ALA A 204 -0.02 2.60 17.25
CA ALA A 204 -1.20 2.35 18.07
C ALA A 204 -2.26 3.46 17.98
N TYR A 205 -1.84 4.72 17.74
CA TYR A 205 -2.75 5.81 17.45
C TYR A 205 -3.47 5.62 16.11
N GLU A 206 -2.76 5.24 15.07
CA GLU A 206 -3.33 4.96 13.76
C GLU A 206 -4.34 3.80 13.84
N ASP A 207 -4.00 2.72 14.55
CA ASP A 207 -4.94 1.61 14.82
C ASP A 207 -6.22 2.07 15.54
N LEU A 208 -6.09 2.94 16.53
CA LEU A 208 -7.22 3.55 17.23
C LEU A 208 -8.06 4.42 16.29
N ALA A 209 -7.42 5.20 15.43
CA ALA A 209 -8.09 6.06 14.47
C ALA A 209 -8.95 5.24 13.49
N PHE A 210 -8.44 4.13 12.96
CA PHE A 210 -9.20 3.19 12.15
C PHE A 210 -10.34 2.52 12.92
N ARG A 211 -10.11 2.10 14.16
CA ARG A 211 -11.18 1.57 15.02
C ARG A 211 -12.33 2.56 15.18
N ASN A 212 -12.02 3.84 15.41
CA ASN A 212 -13.04 4.87 15.57
C ASN A 212 -13.75 5.20 14.24
N PHE A 213 -13.04 5.16 13.12
CA PHE A 213 -13.62 5.26 11.77
C PHE A 213 -14.62 4.14 11.52
N TYR A 214 -14.26 2.89 11.76
CA TYR A 214 -15.16 1.74 11.61
C TYR A 214 -16.38 1.87 12.48
N ARG A 215 -16.22 2.12 13.79
CA ARG A 215 -17.34 2.30 14.73
C ARG A 215 -18.37 3.33 14.30
N ARG A 216 -17.93 4.37 13.63
CA ARG A 216 -18.82 5.44 13.18
C ARG A 216 -19.56 5.10 11.90
N PHE A 217 -18.90 4.44 10.95
CA PHE A 217 -19.43 4.27 9.60
C PHE A 217 -19.82 2.84 9.23
N GLU A 218 -19.51 1.84 10.05
CA GLU A 218 -19.75 0.42 9.72
C GLU A 218 -21.22 0.07 9.43
N HIS A 219 -22.17 0.90 9.86
CA HIS A 219 -23.59 0.69 9.60
C HIS A 219 -24.11 1.44 8.38
N GLU A 220 -23.30 2.25 7.74
CA GLU A 220 -23.64 2.97 6.51
C GLU A 220 -23.70 2.00 5.32
N GLU A 221 -24.68 2.20 4.42
CA GLU A 221 -24.85 1.30 3.27
C GLU A 221 -23.62 1.30 2.35
N TRP A 222 -23.08 2.50 2.05
CA TRP A 222 -21.87 2.63 1.24
C TRP A 222 -20.68 1.87 1.85
N PHE A 223 -20.56 1.87 3.19
CA PHE A 223 -19.48 1.20 3.90
C PHE A 223 -19.54 -0.32 3.71
N GLN A 224 -20.73 -0.92 3.87
CA GLN A 224 -20.94 -2.35 3.68
C GLN A 224 -20.66 -2.81 2.24
N ARG A 225 -20.82 -1.91 1.27
CA ARG A 225 -20.58 -2.17 -0.16
C ARG A 225 -19.19 -1.78 -0.63
N THR A 226 -18.27 -1.46 0.28
CA THR A 226 -16.92 -1.03 -0.03
C THR A 226 -15.92 -2.18 0.07
N ILE A 227 -15.02 -2.26 -0.90
CA ILE A 227 -13.79 -3.04 -0.82
C ILE A 227 -12.74 -2.12 -0.20
N PHE A 228 -12.32 -2.42 1.02
CA PHE A 228 -11.25 -1.70 1.71
C PHE A 228 -9.92 -2.39 1.47
N VAL A 229 -8.95 -1.65 0.97
CA VAL A 229 -7.56 -2.09 0.80
C VAL A 229 -6.72 -1.33 1.81
N PHE A 230 -5.99 -2.05 2.61
CA PHE A 230 -4.98 -1.51 3.52
C PHE A 230 -3.61 -1.94 3.01
N VAL A 231 -2.73 -1.01 2.78
CA VAL A 231 -1.37 -1.27 2.33
C VAL A 231 -0.44 -0.19 2.86
N ALA A 232 0.63 -0.58 3.56
CA ALA A 232 1.60 0.42 4.01
C ALA A 232 2.42 0.95 2.83
N ASP A 233 2.92 2.17 2.97
CA ASP A 233 3.79 2.80 1.97
C ASP A 233 5.21 2.24 2.01
N HIS A 234 5.78 2.09 3.19
CA HIS A 234 7.09 1.48 3.47
C HIS A 234 7.21 1.06 4.94
N VAL A 235 8.31 0.43 5.27
CA VAL A 235 8.67 0.08 6.65
C VAL A 235 9.16 1.34 7.40
N SER A 236 8.82 1.46 8.68
CA SER A 236 9.29 2.55 9.54
C SER A 236 10.83 2.65 9.59
N SER A 237 11.33 3.86 9.76
CA SER A 237 12.75 4.10 10.07
C SER A 237 13.13 3.60 11.48
N GLU A 238 12.16 3.59 12.41
CA GLU A 238 12.29 3.05 13.77
C GLU A 238 11.94 1.56 13.77
N LYS A 239 12.90 0.68 13.96
CA LYS A 239 12.76 -0.77 13.81
C LYS A 239 12.98 -1.48 15.14
N MET A 240 12.04 -2.35 15.50
CA MET A 240 12.06 -3.12 16.74
C MET A 240 12.91 -4.37 16.62
N ALA A 241 12.58 -5.21 15.62
CA ALA A 241 13.19 -6.51 15.45
C ALA A 241 14.49 -6.45 14.63
N GLU A 242 15.41 -7.37 14.86
CA GLU A 242 16.66 -7.47 14.12
C GLU A 242 16.40 -7.82 12.64
N GLU A 243 15.46 -8.72 12.37
CA GLU A 243 15.08 -9.09 11.01
C GLU A 243 14.52 -7.92 10.19
N THR A 244 13.90 -6.92 10.84
CA THR A 244 13.35 -5.73 10.18
C THR A 244 14.44 -4.72 9.82
N ARG A 245 15.65 -4.86 10.35
CA ARG A 245 16.79 -3.98 10.08
C ARG A 245 17.53 -4.31 8.80
N SER A 246 17.31 -5.50 8.27
CA SER A 246 17.98 -6.00 7.09
C SER A 246 17.00 -6.53 6.04
N TYR A 247 17.47 -6.73 4.83
CA TYR A 247 16.72 -7.35 3.74
C TYR A 247 16.38 -8.82 4.06
N PRO A 248 15.14 -9.28 3.83
CA PRO A 248 14.00 -8.58 3.22
C PRO A 248 13.08 -7.89 4.24
N GLY A 249 13.30 -8.03 5.53
CA GLY A 249 12.41 -7.53 6.58
C GLY A 249 12.24 -6.01 6.56
N ASN A 250 13.27 -5.26 6.10
CA ASN A 250 13.20 -3.82 5.93
C ASN A 250 12.29 -3.34 4.78
N TYR A 251 11.56 -4.27 4.14
CA TYR A 251 10.51 -4.01 3.15
C TYR A 251 9.18 -4.70 3.51
N HIS A 252 9.14 -5.48 4.61
CA HIS A 252 7.94 -6.25 5.00
C HIS A 252 6.91 -5.36 5.67
N ILE A 253 5.79 -5.15 5.00
CA ILE A 253 4.74 -4.21 5.36
C ILE A 253 3.40 -4.89 5.64
N VAL A 254 2.47 -4.15 6.26
CA VAL A 254 1.06 -4.55 6.38
C VAL A 254 0.39 -4.44 5.03
N GLY A 255 -0.40 -5.46 4.65
CA GLY A 255 -1.26 -5.44 3.47
C GLY A 255 -2.40 -6.45 3.56
N PHE A 256 -3.64 -6.00 3.28
CA PHE A 256 -4.83 -6.86 3.25
C PHE A 256 -6.00 -6.21 2.51
N ILE A 257 -6.98 -7.02 2.09
CA ILE A 257 -8.23 -6.56 1.46
C ILE A 257 -9.40 -7.05 2.29
N HIS A 258 -10.25 -6.13 2.72
CA HIS A 258 -11.41 -6.36 3.59
C HIS A 258 -12.72 -5.98 2.89
N THR A 259 -13.75 -6.81 3.05
CA THR A 259 -15.13 -6.47 2.68
C THR A 259 -16.02 -6.66 3.92
N PRO A 260 -16.65 -5.60 4.46
CA PRO A 260 -17.40 -5.69 5.72
C PRO A 260 -18.56 -6.68 5.69
N ASP A 261 -19.20 -6.84 4.52
CA ASP A 261 -20.29 -7.79 4.30
C ASP A 261 -19.84 -9.24 4.05
N GLY A 262 -18.52 -9.52 4.10
CA GLY A 262 -17.95 -10.85 3.89
C GLY A 262 -18.00 -11.35 2.44
N ALA A 263 -18.22 -10.47 1.46
CA ALA A 263 -18.25 -10.85 0.04
C ALA A 263 -16.93 -11.46 -0.46
N LEU A 264 -15.81 -11.04 0.14
CA LEU A 264 -14.49 -11.67 -0.01
C LEU A 264 -14.23 -12.53 1.24
N ALA A 265 -14.16 -13.85 1.05
CA ALA A 265 -13.91 -14.77 2.16
C ALA A 265 -12.54 -14.52 2.82
N PRO A 266 -12.42 -14.61 4.14
CA PRO A 266 -11.16 -14.52 4.84
C PRO A 266 -10.17 -15.57 4.36
N GLN A 267 -8.94 -15.16 4.07
CA GLN A 267 -7.86 -16.04 3.67
C GLN A 267 -6.51 -15.44 4.07
N PHE A 268 -5.61 -16.26 4.61
CA PHE A 268 -4.22 -15.87 4.83
C PHE A 268 -3.36 -16.40 3.66
N LEU A 269 -2.80 -15.50 2.87
CA LEU A 269 -1.90 -15.84 1.78
C LEU A 269 -0.45 -15.76 2.25
N ALA A 270 0.21 -16.92 2.31
CA ALA A 270 1.60 -17.02 2.72
C ALA A 270 2.60 -16.70 1.60
N GLN A 271 2.12 -16.60 0.35
CA GLN A 271 2.97 -16.29 -0.81
C GLN A 271 3.47 -14.85 -0.79
N THR A 272 4.58 -14.62 -1.46
CA THR A 272 5.17 -13.29 -1.68
C THR A 272 4.25 -12.41 -2.52
N VAL A 273 3.95 -11.22 -2.01
CA VAL A 273 3.12 -10.19 -2.62
C VAL A 273 3.84 -8.84 -2.53
N GLN A 274 3.61 -7.93 -3.45
CA GLN A 274 4.20 -6.59 -3.47
C GLN A 274 3.17 -5.51 -3.80
N GLN A 275 3.48 -4.25 -3.53
CA GLN A 275 2.55 -3.14 -3.74
C GLN A 275 2.05 -3.03 -5.18
N ILE A 276 2.90 -3.30 -6.17
CA ILE A 276 2.49 -3.25 -7.59
C ILE A 276 1.49 -4.35 -7.98
N ASP A 277 1.23 -5.34 -7.12
CA ASP A 277 0.20 -6.36 -7.34
C ASP A 277 -1.21 -5.89 -6.96
N ILE A 278 -1.34 -4.77 -6.21
CA ILE A 278 -2.64 -4.28 -5.72
C ILE A 278 -3.58 -3.88 -6.86
N MET A 279 -3.09 -3.05 -7.79
CA MET A 279 -3.92 -2.60 -8.93
C MET A 279 -4.45 -3.77 -9.78
N PRO A 280 -3.63 -4.71 -10.29
CA PRO A 280 -4.14 -5.84 -11.07
C PRO A 280 -5.09 -6.74 -10.28
N THR A 281 -4.82 -6.97 -8.98
CA THR A 281 -5.70 -7.77 -8.11
C THR A 281 -7.07 -7.12 -7.93
N LEU A 282 -7.10 -5.80 -7.70
CA LEU A 282 -8.36 -5.06 -7.60
C LEU A 282 -9.14 -5.08 -8.92
N LEU A 283 -8.46 -4.90 -10.04
CA LEU A 283 -9.10 -5.00 -11.36
C LEU A 283 -9.70 -6.39 -11.59
N GLY A 284 -9.00 -7.45 -11.19
CA GLY A 284 -9.51 -8.82 -11.23
C GLY A 284 -10.73 -9.03 -10.34
N LEU A 285 -10.70 -8.55 -9.09
CA LEU A 285 -11.84 -8.61 -8.17
C LEU A 285 -13.06 -7.87 -8.71
N LEU A 286 -12.86 -6.73 -9.38
CA LEU A 286 -13.91 -5.92 -10.00
C LEU A 286 -14.35 -6.45 -11.39
N GLY A 287 -13.84 -7.60 -11.81
CA GLY A 287 -14.23 -8.23 -13.06
C GLY A 287 -13.78 -7.47 -14.32
N ASN A 288 -12.70 -6.70 -14.25
CA ASN A 288 -12.17 -6.00 -15.41
C ASN A 288 -11.69 -7.00 -16.47
N ARG A 289 -12.15 -6.82 -17.70
CA ARG A 289 -11.76 -7.64 -18.87
C ARG A 289 -11.01 -6.86 -19.94
N GLU A 290 -10.89 -5.55 -19.76
CA GLU A 290 -10.13 -4.71 -20.68
C GLU A 290 -8.64 -4.87 -20.44
N PRO A 291 -7.81 -4.83 -21.47
CA PRO A 291 -6.37 -4.79 -21.33
C PRO A 291 -5.93 -3.57 -20.52
N TYR A 292 -4.94 -3.75 -19.67
CA TYR A 292 -4.32 -2.68 -18.88
C TYR A 292 -2.81 -2.92 -18.75
N PHE A 293 -2.07 -1.87 -18.52
CA PHE A 293 -0.64 -1.91 -18.27
C PHE A 293 -0.39 -2.14 -16.78
N ALA A 294 0.49 -3.10 -16.43
CA ALA A 294 0.93 -3.36 -15.05
C ALA A 294 2.28 -4.08 -15.03
N PHE A 295 3.13 -3.73 -14.08
CA PHE A 295 4.33 -4.52 -13.76
C PHE A 295 4.05 -5.64 -12.76
N GLY A 296 3.02 -5.48 -11.93
CA GLY A 296 2.53 -6.48 -10.99
C GLY A 296 1.67 -7.58 -11.64
N ARG A 297 1.09 -8.42 -10.81
CA ARG A 297 0.20 -9.52 -11.21
C ARG A 297 -1.12 -9.49 -10.44
N ASP A 298 -2.16 -10.10 -10.99
CA ASP A 298 -3.37 -10.42 -10.26
C ASP A 298 -3.10 -11.66 -9.38
N ILE A 299 -3.01 -11.44 -8.06
CA ILE A 299 -2.63 -12.47 -7.10
C ILE A 299 -3.64 -13.63 -7.07
N LEU A 300 -4.90 -13.35 -7.39
CA LEU A 300 -6.01 -14.30 -7.28
C LEU A 300 -6.30 -15.05 -8.57
N ASN A 301 -6.10 -14.41 -9.73
CA ASN A 301 -6.52 -14.94 -11.03
C ASN A 301 -5.34 -15.34 -11.92
N GLU A 302 -4.09 -15.09 -11.49
CA GLU A 302 -2.86 -15.53 -12.18
C GLU A 302 -2.02 -16.49 -11.30
N PRO A 303 -2.58 -17.68 -10.92
CA PRO A 303 -1.89 -18.59 -10.01
C PRO A 303 -0.60 -19.18 -10.60
N ASP A 304 -0.53 -19.30 -11.92
CA ASP A 304 0.64 -19.85 -12.64
C ASP A 304 1.80 -18.85 -12.75
N ARG A 305 1.57 -17.59 -12.42
CA ARG A 305 2.60 -16.56 -12.41
C ARG A 305 3.34 -16.60 -11.08
N GLU A 306 4.59 -17.03 -11.13
CA GLU A 306 5.45 -17.24 -9.96
C GLU A 306 5.50 -15.98 -9.05
N PRO A 307 5.22 -16.13 -7.73
CA PRO A 307 5.28 -15.05 -6.76
C PRO A 307 6.68 -14.48 -6.61
N TRP A 308 6.79 -13.16 -6.61
CA TRP A 308 8.02 -12.46 -6.28
C TRP A 308 7.75 -11.02 -5.86
N ALA A 309 8.72 -10.41 -5.17
CA ALA A 309 8.77 -8.97 -4.93
C ALA A 309 10.12 -8.41 -5.36
N VAL A 310 10.12 -7.25 -6.02
CA VAL A 310 11.33 -6.59 -6.53
C VAL A 310 11.43 -5.20 -5.92
N MET A 311 12.60 -4.89 -5.36
CA MET A 311 12.94 -3.59 -4.81
C MET A 311 14.36 -3.20 -5.21
N TYR A 312 14.69 -1.93 -5.01
CA TYR A 312 16.03 -1.39 -5.30
C TYR A 312 16.59 -0.69 -4.07
N ASP A 313 17.76 -1.14 -3.65
CA ASP A 313 18.56 -0.55 -2.58
C ASP A 313 20.05 -0.70 -2.95
N SER A 314 20.60 0.30 -3.62
CA SER A 314 21.95 0.27 -4.23
C SER A 314 22.16 -0.83 -5.29
N GLU A 315 21.44 -1.94 -5.21
CA GLU A 315 21.31 -3.01 -6.20
C GLU A 315 19.86 -3.51 -6.22
N PHE A 316 19.49 -4.29 -7.22
CA PHE A 316 18.18 -4.95 -7.24
C PHE A 316 18.14 -6.09 -6.24
N ARG A 317 17.04 -6.14 -5.50
CA ARG A 317 16.73 -7.18 -4.54
C ARG A 317 15.46 -7.88 -4.99
N VAL A 318 15.46 -9.22 -4.90
CA VAL A 318 14.27 -10.02 -5.24
C VAL A 318 13.97 -10.99 -4.12
N VAL A 319 12.73 -10.97 -3.66
CA VAL A 319 12.16 -11.97 -2.72
C VAL A 319 11.27 -12.90 -3.51
N THR A 320 11.46 -14.19 -3.33
CA THR A 320 10.49 -15.23 -3.72
C THR A 320 10.06 -16.01 -2.47
N ASP A 321 9.09 -16.91 -2.61
CA ASP A 321 8.66 -17.75 -1.48
C ASP A 321 9.81 -18.64 -0.96
N GLU A 322 10.79 -18.95 -1.81
CA GLU A 322 11.84 -19.93 -1.56
C GLU A 322 13.21 -19.31 -1.29
N ALA A 323 13.48 -18.11 -1.82
CA ALA A 323 14.83 -17.55 -1.79
C ALA A 323 14.85 -16.01 -1.87
N LEU A 324 16.03 -15.47 -1.52
CA LEU A 324 16.39 -14.06 -1.61
C LEU A 324 17.53 -13.92 -2.62
N PHE A 325 17.42 -12.93 -3.51
CA PHE A 325 18.41 -12.68 -4.55
C PHE A 325 18.88 -11.23 -4.55
N SER A 326 20.12 -11.05 -4.98
CA SER A 326 20.74 -9.73 -5.22
C SER A 326 21.33 -9.67 -6.61
N PHE A 327 21.17 -8.54 -7.31
CA PHE A 327 21.57 -8.35 -8.70
C PHE A 327 22.12 -6.95 -8.93
N ASP A 328 23.35 -6.84 -9.46
CA ASP A 328 24.07 -5.58 -9.66
C ASP A 328 23.85 -4.94 -11.05
N GLU A 329 22.83 -5.38 -11.79
CA GLU A 329 22.48 -5.03 -13.18
C GLU A 329 23.25 -5.80 -14.25
N GLU A 330 24.31 -6.48 -13.91
CA GLU A 330 25.07 -7.34 -14.83
C GLU A 330 24.83 -8.82 -14.51
N ARG A 331 24.89 -9.20 -13.22
CA ARG A 331 24.82 -10.59 -12.76
C ARG A 331 24.22 -10.69 -11.36
N MET A 332 23.76 -11.89 -11.02
CA MET A 332 23.44 -12.21 -9.63
C MET A 332 24.70 -12.12 -8.75
N THR A 333 24.61 -11.29 -7.70
CA THR A 333 25.64 -11.09 -6.68
C THR A 333 25.41 -11.93 -5.45
N GLY A 334 24.17 -12.40 -5.23
CA GLY A 334 23.78 -13.27 -4.12
C GLY A 334 22.51 -14.06 -4.41
N ALA A 335 22.45 -15.27 -3.85
CA ALA A 335 21.26 -16.10 -3.79
C ALA A 335 21.27 -16.86 -2.47
N THR A 336 20.22 -16.69 -1.64
CA THR A 336 20.08 -17.35 -0.34
C THR A 336 18.75 -18.07 -0.30
N PHE A 337 18.79 -19.40 -0.32
CA PHE A 337 17.62 -20.27 -0.28
C PHE A 337 17.22 -20.59 1.17
N ARG A 338 15.93 -20.53 1.46
CA ARG A 338 15.38 -20.75 2.82
C ARG A 338 15.63 -22.18 3.33
N ASN A 339 15.74 -23.15 2.43
CA ASN A 339 16.04 -24.56 2.74
C ASN A 339 17.54 -24.84 2.90
N GLY A 340 18.40 -23.83 2.76
CA GLY A 340 19.85 -23.95 2.85
C GLY A 340 20.54 -24.66 1.65
N THR A 341 19.78 -24.96 0.59
CA THR A 341 20.34 -25.54 -0.66
C THR A 341 20.61 -24.41 -1.68
N SER A 342 21.29 -24.77 -2.78
CA SER A 342 21.45 -23.83 -3.91
C SER A 342 20.75 -24.42 -5.14
N ASP A 343 19.97 -23.61 -5.84
CA ASP A 343 19.33 -23.99 -7.09
C ASP A 343 19.80 -23.03 -8.20
N ARG A 344 20.60 -23.57 -9.12
CA ARG A 344 21.18 -22.80 -10.23
C ARG A 344 20.13 -22.48 -11.31
N GLU A 345 19.20 -23.41 -11.54
CA GLU A 345 18.15 -23.23 -12.55
C GLU A 345 17.17 -22.14 -12.11
N GLN A 346 16.72 -22.19 -10.86
CA GLN A 346 15.89 -21.14 -10.28
C GLN A 346 16.61 -19.79 -10.26
N THR A 347 17.90 -19.76 -9.88
CA THR A 347 18.69 -18.51 -9.90
C THR A 347 18.75 -17.92 -11.30
N ALA A 348 19.01 -18.73 -12.33
CA ALA A 348 19.05 -18.28 -13.71
C ALA A 348 17.65 -17.81 -14.22
N SER A 349 16.58 -18.48 -13.81
CA SER A 349 15.20 -18.10 -14.12
C SER A 349 14.87 -16.72 -13.54
N VAL A 350 15.15 -16.50 -12.27
CA VAL A 350 14.94 -15.21 -11.60
C VAL A 350 15.79 -14.10 -12.23
N GLU A 351 17.04 -14.37 -12.57
CA GLU A 351 17.93 -13.41 -13.25
C GLU A 351 17.34 -12.98 -14.60
N ASN A 352 16.92 -13.94 -15.43
CA ASN A 352 16.35 -13.65 -16.74
C ASN A 352 15.05 -12.83 -16.63
N ARG A 353 14.19 -13.20 -15.67
CA ARG A 353 12.94 -12.51 -15.42
C ARG A 353 13.20 -11.07 -14.92
N LEU A 354 14.19 -10.89 -14.05
CA LEU A 354 14.56 -9.57 -13.54
C LEU A 354 15.15 -8.68 -14.64
N LYS A 355 16.04 -9.21 -15.49
CA LYS A 355 16.56 -8.50 -16.66
C LYS A 355 15.43 -8.06 -17.60
N ALA A 356 14.46 -8.93 -17.85
CA ALA A 356 13.30 -8.61 -18.66
C ALA A 356 12.45 -7.48 -18.02
N LEU A 357 12.21 -7.55 -16.70
CA LEU A 357 11.49 -6.49 -15.97
C LEU A 357 12.23 -5.15 -16.07
N ILE A 358 13.53 -5.15 -15.84
CA ILE A 358 14.38 -3.94 -15.90
C ILE A 358 14.33 -3.34 -17.31
N GLN A 359 14.47 -4.17 -18.34
CA GLN A 359 14.41 -3.73 -19.74
C GLN A 359 13.03 -3.12 -20.07
N GLN A 360 11.95 -3.77 -19.66
CA GLN A 360 10.59 -3.26 -19.86
C GLN A 360 10.39 -1.94 -19.10
N TYR A 361 10.81 -1.89 -17.84
CA TYR A 361 10.67 -0.68 -17.03
C TYR A 361 11.36 0.52 -17.69
N TYR A 362 12.65 0.42 -18.02
CA TYR A 362 13.36 1.53 -18.62
C TYR A 362 12.90 1.84 -20.04
N GLY A 363 12.46 0.84 -20.82
CA GLY A 363 11.85 1.04 -22.13
C GLY A 363 10.57 1.89 -22.05
N HIS A 364 9.68 1.59 -21.11
CA HIS A 364 8.47 2.39 -20.88
C HIS A 364 8.79 3.78 -20.31
N VAL A 365 9.79 3.89 -19.43
CA VAL A 365 10.27 5.18 -18.91
C VAL A 365 10.79 6.05 -20.04
N GLU A 366 11.63 5.52 -20.93
CA GLU A 366 12.17 6.24 -22.07
C GLU A 366 11.08 6.65 -23.06
N ALA A 367 10.16 5.74 -23.36
CA ALA A 367 9.01 6.01 -24.22
C ALA A 367 7.97 6.96 -23.59
N LYS A 368 8.02 7.20 -22.28
CA LYS A 368 7.01 7.95 -21.51
C LYS A 368 5.59 7.40 -21.75
N ASN A 369 5.45 6.10 -21.86
CA ASN A 369 4.19 5.43 -22.16
C ASN A 369 3.98 4.22 -21.24
N TYR A 370 2.95 4.33 -20.39
CA TYR A 370 2.52 3.33 -19.41
C TYR A 370 1.08 2.92 -19.71
N THR A 371 0.79 2.69 -20.98
CA THR A 371 -0.50 2.21 -21.46
C THR A 371 -0.31 0.96 -22.30
N VAL A 372 -1.37 0.20 -22.48
CA VAL A 372 -1.43 -0.80 -23.56
C VAL A 372 -1.50 0.00 -24.86
N GLU A 373 -0.52 -0.15 -25.74
CA GLU A 373 -0.62 0.40 -27.08
C GLU A 373 -1.71 -0.37 -27.83
N ASP A 374 -2.62 0.37 -28.44
CA ASP A 374 -3.47 -0.19 -29.48
C ASP A 374 -2.53 -0.55 -30.64
N ASN A 375 -2.00 -1.76 -30.61
CA ASN A 375 -1.39 -2.38 -31.78
C ASN A 375 -2.52 -2.70 -32.76
N LEU A 376 -2.96 -1.68 -33.47
CA LEU A 376 -3.78 -1.78 -34.68
C LEU A 376 -2.90 -1.72 -35.91
#